data_04df6c2a6903fdf1db5523af330f2179
#
_entry.id   04df6c2a6903fdf1db5523af330f2179
#
_cell.length_a   1.000
_cell.length_b   1.000
_cell.length_c   1.000
_cell.angle_alpha   90.00
_cell.angle_beta   90.00
_cell.angle_gamma   90.00
#
_symmetry.space_group_name_H-M   'P 1'
#
loop_
_entity.id
_entity.type
_entity.pdbx_description
1 polymer ?
#
loop_
_entity_poly.entity_id
_entity_poly.type
_entity_poly.pdbx_seq_one_letter_code
_entity_poly.pdbx_strand_id
1 'polypeptide(L)'
;MAAMYVDIVTPDDAALPGALLTEITGVYASAQAFHELTGDFPDAGDIRVPQVAAALADELSVPGSVVHLARVRGDLVAVAVTLDHHPADPDDPDPWIGLLLVHGERRREGHGRALAGHLAARFREAGRTGLRLAVLDTNTTALAFWQALGYVPVDHRPDLRRGRECTVLRRELAGPREGRAEAGAAAGEN
;
A
#
# COMPACT_ATOMS: atom_id res chain seq x y z
N MET A 1 -18.30 11.88 -4.95
CA MET A 1 -17.77 10.50 -4.95
C MET A 1 -18.34 9.74 -3.76
N ALA A 2 -18.67 8.46 -3.89
CA ALA A 2 -19.07 7.65 -2.74
C ALA A 2 -17.88 7.48 -1.78
N ALA A 3 -18.16 7.43 -0.46
CA ALA A 3 -17.14 7.23 0.55
C ALA A 3 -16.46 5.86 0.38
N MET A 4 -15.14 5.84 0.56
CA MET A 4 -14.36 4.62 0.62
C MET A 4 -14.24 4.19 2.09
N TYR A 5 -14.50 2.92 2.36
CA TYR A 5 -14.21 2.27 3.63
C TYR A 5 -13.02 1.35 3.45
N VAL A 6 -12.18 1.23 4.48
CA VAL A 6 -11.02 0.34 4.45
C VAL A 6 -11.09 -0.57 5.67
N ASP A 7 -11.37 -1.85 5.42
CA ASP A 7 -11.26 -2.92 6.40
C ASP A 7 -9.80 -3.41 6.45
N ILE A 8 -9.37 -3.97 7.57
CA ILE A 8 -8.03 -4.53 7.72
C ILE A 8 -8.09 -6.00 8.11
N VAL A 9 -7.09 -6.75 7.64
CA VAL A 9 -6.81 -8.13 8.05
C VAL A 9 -5.37 -8.18 8.56
N THR A 10 -5.18 -8.75 9.72
CA THR A 10 -3.88 -8.88 10.40
C THR A 10 -3.49 -10.35 10.55
N PRO A 11 -2.22 -10.66 10.89
CA PRO A 11 -1.78 -12.04 11.17
C PRO A 11 -2.56 -12.75 12.27
N ASP A 12 -3.16 -11.99 13.19
CA ASP A 12 -3.95 -12.53 14.32
C ASP A 12 -5.37 -12.94 13.91
N ASP A 13 -5.81 -12.58 12.70
CA ASP A 13 -7.12 -12.95 12.19
C ASP A 13 -7.16 -14.45 11.85
N ALA A 14 -8.27 -15.09 12.15
CA ALA A 14 -8.53 -16.46 11.73
C ALA A 14 -8.54 -16.57 10.20
N ALA A 15 -8.43 -17.79 9.68
CA ALA A 15 -8.46 -18.05 8.24
C ALA A 15 -9.56 -17.23 7.54
N LEU A 16 -9.18 -16.54 6.46
CA LEU A 16 -10.09 -15.67 5.72
C LEU A 16 -11.32 -16.44 5.20
N PRO A 17 -12.55 -15.91 5.36
CA PRO A 17 -13.75 -16.54 4.83
C PRO A 17 -13.64 -16.75 3.30
N GLY A 18 -14.11 -17.88 2.79
CA GLY A 18 -14.04 -18.20 1.35
C GLY A 18 -14.70 -17.16 0.45
N ALA A 19 -15.79 -16.53 0.91
CA ALA A 19 -16.44 -15.44 0.20
C ALA A 19 -15.51 -14.22 0.04
N LEU A 20 -14.78 -13.85 1.10
CA LEU A 20 -13.83 -12.75 1.07
C LEU A 20 -12.62 -13.07 0.17
N LEU A 21 -12.11 -14.30 0.24
CA LEU A 21 -11.04 -14.77 -0.66
C LEU A 21 -11.48 -14.70 -2.13
N THR A 22 -12.74 -15.00 -2.42
CA THR A 22 -13.28 -14.88 -3.79
C THR A 22 -13.29 -13.42 -4.26
N GLU A 23 -13.72 -12.49 -3.41
CA GLU A 23 -13.71 -11.06 -3.75
C GLU A 23 -12.27 -10.54 -3.98
N ILE A 24 -11.35 -10.89 -3.09
CA ILE A 24 -9.92 -10.52 -3.22
C ILE A 24 -9.35 -11.10 -4.51
N THR A 25 -9.65 -12.37 -4.81
CA THR A 25 -9.22 -13.03 -6.06
C THR A 25 -9.72 -12.26 -7.29
N GLY A 26 -10.94 -11.73 -7.26
CA GLY A 26 -11.46 -10.88 -8.34
C GLY A 26 -10.58 -9.64 -8.59
N VAL A 27 -10.09 -8.98 -7.53
CA VAL A 27 -9.18 -7.84 -7.67
C VAL A 27 -7.84 -8.27 -8.26
N TYR A 28 -7.26 -9.37 -7.76
CA TYR A 28 -6.00 -9.92 -8.29
C TYR A 28 -6.13 -10.31 -9.75
N ALA A 29 -7.10 -11.15 -10.11
CA ALA A 29 -7.31 -11.61 -11.48
C ALA A 29 -7.57 -10.46 -12.47
N SER A 30 -8.23 -9.38 -12.03
CA SER A 30 -8.47 -8.20 -12.85
C SER A 30 -7.21 -7.37 -13.13
N ALA A 31 -6.10 -7.64 -12.44
CA ALA A 31 -4.82 -6.94 -12.58
C ALA A 31 -3.80 -7.72 -13.43
N GLN A 32 -4.25 -8.47 -14.44
CA GLN A 32 -3.43 -9.37 -15.26
C GLN A 32 -2.11 -8.73 -15.74
N ALA A 33 -2.14 -7.54 -16.34
CA ALA A 33 -0.94 -6.86 -16.83
C ALA A 33 0.11 -6.58 -15.72
N PHE A 34 -0.33 -6.36 -14.47
CA PHE A 34 0.57 -6.24 -13.33
C PHE A 34 1.21 -7.60 -13.02
N HIS A 35 0.44 -8.68 -13.00
CA HIS A 35 0.96 -10.01 -12.68
C HIS A 35 1.83 -10.59 -13.80
N GLU A 36 1.58 -10.23 -15.07
CA GLU A 36 2.49 -10.52 -16.18
C GLU A 36 3.85 -9.84 -15.98
N LEU A 37 3.85 -8.61 -15.50
CA LEU A 37 5.07 -7.85 -15.24
C LEU A 37 5.84 -8.39 -14.03
N THR A 38 5.14 -8.70 -12.92
CA THR A 38 5.76 -9.17 -11.70
C THR A 38 6.08 -10.66 -11.73
N GLY A 39 5.31 -11.44 -12.50
CA GLY A 39 5.44 -12.88 -12.57
C GLY A 39 5.14 -13.60 -11.26
N ASP A 40 4.35 -13.00 -10.37
CA ASP A 40 4.05 -13.56 -9.05
C ASP A 40 3.18 -14.81 -9.13
N PHE A 41 2.43 -14.98 -10.22
CA PHE A 41 1.60 -16.15 -10.49
C PHE A 41 2.10 -16.89 -11.73
N PRO A 42 1.98 -18.24 -11.78
CA PRO A 42 2.41 -19.05 -12.93
C PRO A 42 1.70 -18.66 -14.25
N ASP A 43 0.42 -18.30 -14.15
CA ASP A 43 -0.39 -17.79 -15.26
C ASP A 43 -1.18 -16.58 -14.76
N ALA A 44 -0.82 -15.42 -15.25
CA ALA A 44 -1.49 -14.17 -14.91
C ALA A 44 -2.92 -14.07 -15.48
N GLY A 45 -3.25 -14.88 -16.47
CA GLY A 45 -4.59 -14.98 -17.05
C GLY A 45 -5.52 -15.96 -16.31
N ASP A 46 -4.99 -16.80 -15.41
CA ASP A 46 -5.76 -17.80 -14.65
C ASP A 46 -5.37 -17.80 -13.16
N ILE A 47 -5.65 -16.69 -12.49
CA ILE A 47 -5.42 -16.52 -11.04
C ILE A 47 -6.62 -17.07 -10.28
N ARG A 48 -6.37 -18.03 -9.37
CA ARG A 48 -7.39 -18.77 -8.65
C ARG A 48 -7.34 -18.55 -7.15
N VAL A 49 -8.47 -18.75 -6.47
CA VAL A 49 -8.64 -18.57 -5.02
C VAL A 49 -7.53 -19.23 -4.19
N PRO A 50 -7.12 -20.51 -4.42
CA PRO A 50 -6.05 -21.10 -3.62
C PRO A 50 -4.70 -20.42 -3.77
N GLN A 51 -4.39 -19.86 -4.94
CA GLN A 51 -3.14 -19.15 -5.19
C GLN A 51 -3.13 -17.81 -4.45
N VAL A 52 -4.24 -17.06 -4.47
CA VAL A 52 -4.38 -15.79 -3.73
C VAL A 52 -4.40 -16.05 -2.23
N ALA A 53 -5.06 -17.11 -1.77
CA ALA A 53 -5.03 -17.50 -0.37
C ALA A 53 -3.60 -17.81 0.12
N ALA A 54 -2.80 -18.52 -0.68
CA ALA A 54 -1.40 -18.81 -0.38
C ALA A 54 -0.56 -17.51 -0.36
N ALA A 55 -0.72 -16.64 -1.36
CA ALA A 55 -0.02 -15.36 -1.41
C ALA A 55 -0.33 -14.46 -0.20
N LEU A 56 -1.60 -14.37 0.20
CA LEU A 56 -2.01 -13.62 1.38
C LEU A 56 -1.49 -14.25 2.68
N ALA A 57 -1.46 -15.57 2.78
CA ALA A 57 -0.87 -16.28 3.93
C ALA A 57 0.63 -16.00 4.05
N ASP A 58 1.36 -15.98 2.93
CA ASP A 58 2.78 -15.62 2.90
C ASP A 58 3.00 -14.17 3.35
N GLU A 59 2.20 -13.22 2.86
CA GLU A 59 2.26 -11.81 3.30
C GLU A 59 1.96 -11.66 4.79
N LEU A 60 0.89 -12.29 5.27
CA LEU A 60 0.48 -12.25 6.68
C LEU A 60 1.40 -13.06 7.60
N SER A 61 2.30 -13.89 7.08
CA SER A 61 3.33 -14.55 7.88
C SER A 61 4.45 -13.60 8.33
N VAL A 62 4.56 -12.43 7.70
CA VAL A 62 5.54 -11.40 8.06
C VAL A 62 5.00 -10.58 9.23
N PRO A 63 5.70 -10.52 10.38
CA PRO A 63 5.28 -9.71 11.52
C PRO A 63 5.10 -8.24 11.13
N GLY A 64 4.03 -7.61 11.59
CA GLY A 64 3.71 -6.21 11.27
C GLY A 64 3.09 -5.99 9.89
N SER A 65 2.81 -7.07 9.14
CA SER A 65 2.05 -6.97 7.89
C SER A 65 0.57 -6.75 8.15
N VAL A 66 -0.08 -5.97 7.28
CA VAL A 66 -1.51 -5.70 7.30
C VAL A 66 -2.06 -5.70 5.89
N VAL A 67 -3.15 -6.43 5.65
CA VAL A 67 -3.90 -6.37 4.39
C VAL A 67 -5.04 -5.37 4.54
N HIS A 68 -5.13 -4.42 3.63
CA HIS A 68 -6.15 -3.37 3.58
C HIS A 68 -7.12 -3.65 2.43
N LEU A 69 -8.41 -3.67 2.74
CA LEU A 69 -9.49 -3.99 1.83
C LEU A 69 -10.35 -2.74 1.62
N ALA A 70 -10.17 -2.07 0.48
CA ALA A 70 -10.89 -0.83 0.18
C ALA A 70 -12.21 -1.11 -0.53
N ARG A 71 -13.32 -0.67 0.07
CA ARG A 71 -14.68 -0.85 -0.43
C ARG A 71 -15.35 0.48 -0.77
N VAL A 72 -16.13 0.46 -1.84
CA VAL A 72 -16.99 1.56 -2.26
C VAL A 72 -18.39 1.01 -2.53
N ARG A 73 -19.40 1.49 -1.83
CA ARG A 73 -20.80 0.98 -1.90
C ARG A 73 -20.92 -0.51 -1.62
N GLY A 74 -20.02 -1.08 -0.81
CA GLY A 74 -19.97 -2.50 -0.50
C GLY A 74 -19.04 -3.33 -1.40
N ASP A 75 -18.75 -2.88 -2.62
CA ASP A 75 -17.87 -3.58 -3.56
C ASP A 75 -16.39 -3.42 -3.15
N LEU A 76 -15.62 -4.50 -3.18
CA LEU A 76 -14.17 -4.46 -3.01
C LEU A 76 -13.53 -3.89 -4.29
N VAL A 77 -12.95 -2.70 -4.19
CA VAL A 77 -12.39 -1.98 -5.34
C VAL A 77 -10.86 -1.95 -5.38
N ALA A 78 -10.22 -2.16 -4.23
CA ALA A 78 -8.75 -2.20 -4.16
C ALA A 78 -8.28 -2.99 -2.94
N VAL A 79 -7.06 -3.53 -3.05
CA VAL A 79 -6.35 -4.25 -1.99
C VAL A 79 -4.96 -3.64 -1.84
N ALA A 80 -4.48 -3.45 -0.61
CA ALA A 80 -3.09 -3.12 -0.35
C ALA A 80 -2.52 -4.00 0.76
N VAL A 81 -1.21 -4.20 0.74
CA VAL A 81 -0.45 -4.84 1.82
C VAL A 81 0.56 -3.83 2.32
N THR A 82 0.63 -3.65 3.63
CA THR A 82 1.62 -2.79 4.28
C THR A 82 2.42 -3.56 5.31
N LEU A 83 3.64 -3.11 5.57
CA LEU A 83 4.54 -3.65 6.60
C LEU A 83 5.02 -2.50 7.49
N ASP A 84 5.26 -2.78 8.77
CA ASP A 84 5.76 -1.79 9.72
C ASP A 84 7.21 -1.35 9.43
N HIS A 85 7.98 -2.21 8.78
CA HIS A 85 9.36 -1.98 8.33
C HIS A 85 9.72 -2.97 7.21
N HIS A 86 10.82 -2.73 6.51
CA HIS A 86 11.29 -3.66 5.48
C HIS A 86 11.84 -4.95 6.12
N PRO A 87 11.40 -6.15 5.71
CA PRO A 87 11.80 -7.40 6.37
C PRO A 87 13.31 -7.69 6.35
N ALA A 88 14.02 -7.19 5.34
CA ALA A 88 15.46 -7.36 5.19
C ALA A 88 16.30 -6.17 5.72
N ASP A 89 15.67 -5.17 6.30
CA ASP A 89 16.32 -4.00 6.87
C ASP A 89 15.59 -3.59 8.17
N PRO A 90 15.94 -4.23 9.29
CA PRO A 90 15.32 -3.96 10.58
C PRO A 90 15.57 -2.54 11.09
N ASP A 91 16.62 -1.88 10.60
CA ASP A 91 17.00 -0.52 10.99
C ASP A 91 16.26 0.55 10.18
N ASP A 92 15.52 0.17 9.12
CA ASP A 92 14.67 1.10 8.38
C ASP A 92 13.46 1.52 9.23
N PRO A 93 13.38 2.78 9.63
CA PRO A 93 12.29 3.26 10.51
C PRO A 93 10.97 3.43 9.80
N ASP A 94 10.96 3.39 8.47
CA ASP A 94 9.78 3.69 7.68
C ASP A 94 8.93 2.43 7.42
N PRO A 95 7.60 2.52 7.53
CA PRO A 95 6.70 1.49 7.03
C PRO A 95 6.75 1.41 5.50
N TRP A 96 6.32 0.26 4.98
CA TRP A 96 6.34 -0.04 3.55
C TRP A 96 4.95 -0.38 3.01
N ILE A 97 4.68 0.05 1.77
CA ILE A 97 3.59 -0.49 0.96
C ILE A 97 4.20 -1.60 0.08
N GLY A 98 3.91 -2.86 0.43
CA GLY A 98 4.37 -4.01 -0.33
C GLY A 98 3.54 -4.26 -1.59
N LEU A 99 2.23 -3.93 -1.53
CA LEU A 99 1.30 -4.11 -2.65
C LEU A 99 0.22 -3.03 -2.63
N LEU A 100 -0.21 -2.57 -3.79
CA LEU A 100 -1.45 -1.82 -3.99
C LEU A 100 -2.04 -2.19 -5.35
N LEU A 101 -3.18 -2.89 -5.34
CA LEU A 101 -3.93 -3.27 -6.52
C LEU A 101 -5.28 -2.56 -6.53
N VAL A 102 -5.69 -2.06 -7.70
CA VAL A 102 -7.05 -1.56 -7.95
C VAL A 102 -7.71 -2.49 -8.96
N HIS A 103 -8.96 -2.87 -8.70
CA HIS A 103 -9.75 -3.69 -9.61
C HIS A 103 -9.71 -3.13 -11.03
N GLY A 104 -9.40 -3.97 -12.01
CA GLY A 104 -9.13 -3.55 -13.40
C GLY A 104 -10.21 -2.65 -14.00
N GLU A 105 -11.47 -3.02 -13.79
CA GLU A 105 -12.65 -2.27 -14.29
C GLU A 105 -12.92 -0.97 -13.51
N ARG A 106 -12.30 -0.81 -12.32
CA ARG A 106 -12.48 0.37 -11.46
C ARG A 106 -11.26 1.29 -11.46
N ARG A 107 -10.34 1.09 -12.42
CA ARG A 107 -9.20 1.97 -12.63
C ARG A 107 -9.64 3.33 -13.14
N ARG A 108 -8.80 4.36 -12.90
CA ARG A 108 -9.04 5.77 -13.28
C ARG A 108 -10.21 6.45 -12.54
N GLU A 109 -10.85 5.78 -11.59
CA GLU A 109 -11.90 6.35 -10.73
C GLU A 109 -11.33 6.99 -9.44
N GLY A 110 -10.01 7.05 -9.29
CA GLY A 110 -9.34 7.66 -8.14
C GLY A 110 -9.16 6.74 -6.93
N HIS A 111 -9.59 5.48 -6.98
CA HIS A 111 -9.52 4.55 -5.85
C HIS A 111 -8.09 4.30 -5.35
N GLY A 112 -7.12 4.13 -6.25
CA GLY A 112 -5.72 3.97 -5.86
C GLY A 112 -5.17 5.19 -5.13
N ARG A 113 -5.49 6.40 -5.57
CA ARG A 113 -5.12 7.66 -4.90
C ARG A 113 -5.77 7.76 -3.52
N ALA A 114 -7.04 7.41 -3.41
CA ALA A 114 -7.78 7.44 -2.15
C ALA A 114 -7.20 6.45 -1.14
N LEU A 115 -6.92 5.21 -1.56
CA LEU A 115 -6.31 4.19 -0.70
C LEU A 115 -4.89 4.58 -0.28
N ALA A 116 -4.03 5.03 -1.20
CA ALA A 116 -2.68 5.50 -0.88
C ALA A 116 -2.71 6.69 0.10
N GLY A 117 -3.67 7.61 -0.05
CA GLY A 117 -3.90 8.72 0.88
C GLY A 117 -4.33 8.24 2.28
N HIS A 118 -5.21 7.24 2.35
CA HIS A 118 -5.63 6.60 3.59
C HIS A 118 -4.46 5.95 4.33
N LEU A 119 -3.62 5.18 3.63
CA LEU A 119 -2.42 4.55 4.20
C LEU A 119 -1.45 5.60 4.74
N ALA A 120 -1.18 6.66 3.97
CA ALA A 120 -0.32 7.74 4.40
C ALA A 120 -0.87 8.48 5.65
N ALA A 121 -2.19 8.71 5.72
CA ALA A 121 -2.83 9.30 6.89
C ALA A 121 -2.71 8.40 8.12
N ARG A 122 -2.99 7.10 7.97
CA ARG A 122 -2.87 6.10 9.05
C ARG A 122 -1.46 6.05 9.65
N PHE A 123 -0.42 5.99 8.81
CA PHE A 123 0.96 5.97 9.29
C PHE A 123 1.40 7.29 9.93
N ARG A 124 0.95 8.42 9.38
CA ARG A 124 1.18 9.73 10.00
C ARG A 124 0.52 9.84 11.39
N GLU A 125 -0.71 9.36 11.53
CA GLU A 125 -1.42 9.31 12.81
C GLU A 125 -0.73 8.38 13.83
N ALA A 126 -0.07 7.33 13.35
CA ALA A 126 0.79 6.46 14.14
C ALA A 126 2.20 7.07 14.43
N GLY A 127 2.44 8.34 14.07
CA GLY A 127 3.68 9.05 14.36
C GLY A 127 4.83 8.72 13.41
N ARG A 128 4.56 8.03 12.29
CA ARG A 128 5.61 7.75 11.30
C ARG A 128 5.90 8.98 10.46
N THR A 129 7.17 9.19 10.13
CA THR A 129 7.65 10.36 9.39
C THR A 129 7.83 10.11 7.90
N GLY A 130 7.90 8.86 7.49
CA GLY A 130 8.05 8.44 6.10
C GLY A 130 7.19 7.22 5.77
N LEU A 131 6.99 6.97 4.48
CA LEU A 131 6.35 5.78 3.94
C LEU A 131 7.05 5.41 2.65
N ARG A 132 7.48 4.15 2.54
CA ARG A 132 8.26 3.65 1.41
C ARG A 132 7.52 2.61 0.60
N LEU A 133 8.03 2.39 -0.59
CA LEU A 133 7.64 1.30 -1.48
C LEU A 133 8.74 1.08 -2.52
N ALA A 134 8.72 -0.08 -3.18
CA ALA A 134 9.57 -0.36 -4.33
C ALA A 134 8.72 -0.59 -5.57
N VAL A 135 9.17 -0.10 -6.71
CA VAL A 135 8.54 -0.28 -8.01
C VAL A 135 9.55 -0.86 -8.98
N LEU A 136 9.19 -1.92 -9.71
CA LEU A 136 10.00 -2.42 -10.81
C LEU A 136 10.24 -1.31 -11.83
N ASP A 137 11.48 -1.12 -12.29
CA ASP A 137 11.81 -0.05 -13.24
C ASP A 137 11.03 -0.14 -14.54
N THR A 138 10.66 -1.35 -14.92
CA THR A 138 9.80 -1.62 -16.08
C THR A 138 8.35 -1.18 -15.88
N ASN A 139 7.91 -0.92 -14.64
CA ASN A 139 6.54 -0.46 -14.33
C ASN A 139 6.46 1.07 -14.33
N THR A 140 6.67 1.68 -15.48
CA THR A 140 6.67 3.16 -15.64
C THR A 140 5.33 3.79 -15.24
N THR A 141 4.22 3.07 -15.40
CA THR A 141 2.88 3.52 -14.99
C THR A 141 2.79 3.66 -13.47
N ALA A 142 3.29 2.68 -12.71
CA ALA A 142 3.32 2.77 -11.26
C ALA A 142 4.31 3.84 -10.77
N LEU A 143 5.49 3.97 -11.40
CA LEU A 143 6.44 5.04 -11.08
C LEU A 143 5.77 6.42 -11.22
N ALA A 144 5.13 6.69 -12.34
CA ALA A 144 4.42 7.96 -12.58
C ALA A 144 3.27 8.17 -11.57
N PHE A 145 2.52 7.11 -11.22
CA PHE A 145 1.45 7.19 -10.23
C PHE A 145 1.98 7.59 -8.85
N TRP A 146 3.03 6.95 -8.35
CA TRP A 146 3.58 7.22 -7.03
C TRP A 146 4.25 8.60 -6.97
N GLN A 147 4.98 8.99 -8.02
CA GLN A 147 5.56 10.33 -8.12
C GLN A 147 4.48 11.42 -8.10
N ALA A 148 3.35 11.22 -8.78
CA ALA A 148 2.21 12.14 -8.74
C ALA A 148 1.53 12.23 -7.36
N LEU A 149 1.84 11.31 -6.43
CA LEU A 149 1.42 11.32 -5.03
C LEU A 149 2.48 11.91 -4.09
N GLY A 150 3.59 12.42 -4.62
CA GLY A 150 4.66 13.04 -3.85
C GLY A 150 5.70 12.06 -3.30
N TYR A 151 5.75 10.84 -3.82
CA TYR A 151 6.86 9.93 -3.54
C TYR A 151 8.05 10.30 -4.42
N VAL A 152 9.24 10.31 -3.85
CA VAL A 152 10.50 10.62 -4.55
C VAL A 152 11.45 9.43 -4.48
N PRO A 153 12.25 9.17 -5.52
CA PRO A 153 13.26 8.14 -5.52
C PRO A 153 14.29 8.40 -4.40
N VAL A 154 14.61 7.38 -3.62
CA VAL A 154 15.60 7.45 -2.52
C VAL A 154 16.66 6.36 -2.61
N ASP A 155 16.41 5.28 -3.36
CA ASP A 155 17.33 4.18 -3.55
C ASP A 155 17.01 3.43 -4.86
N HIS A 156 17.97 2.66 -5.35
CA HIS A 156 17.82 1.78 -6.49
C HIS A 156 18.53 0.47 -6.20
N ARG A 157 17.81 -0.64 -6.22
CA ARG A 157 18.33 -1.95 -5.87
C ARG A 157 17.52 -3.08 -6.49
N PRO A 158 18.10 -4.25 -6.69
CA PRO A 158 17.34 -5.42 -7.15
C PRO A 158 16.34 -5.89 -6.09
N ASP A 159 15.19 -6.42 -6.52
CA ASP A 159 14.24 -7.07 -5.63
C ASP A 159 14.83 -8.36 -5.04
N LEU A 160 14.44 -8.68 -3.80
CA LEU A 160 15.00 -9.81 -3.05
C LEU A 160 14.59 -11.18 -3.59
N ARG A 161 13.48 -11.28 -4.33
CA ARG A 161 12.94 -12.56 -4.78
C ARG A 161 13.51 -12.99 -6.13
N ARG A 162 13.70 -12.05 -7.06
CA ARG A 162 14.06 -12.34 -8.47
C ARG A 162 15.22 -11.52 -9.00
N GLY A 163 15.78 -10.62 -8.20
CA GLY A 163 16.91 -9.77 -8.60
C GLY A 163 16.59 -8.79 -9.72
N ARG A 164 15.33 -8.38 -9.88
CA ARG A 164 14.92 -7.39 -10.89
C ARG A 164 15.14 -5.98 -10.35
N GLU A 165 15.60 -5.09 -11.19
CA GLU A 165 15.86 -3.71 -10.81
C GLU A 165 14.59 -2.97 -10.37
N CYS A 166 14.68 -2.33 -9.20
CA CYS A 166 13.59 -1.60 -8.58
C CYS A 166 14.05 -0.22 -8.13
N THR A 167 13.22 0.76 -8.36
CA THR A 167 13.34 2.08 -7.74
C THR A 167 12.59 2.08 -6.41
N VAL A 168 13.30 2.36 -5.32
CA VAL A 168 12.70 2.60 -4.01
C VAL A 168 12.27 4.05 -3.92
N LEU A 169 11.01 4.25 -3.60
CA LEU A 169 10.38 5.55 -3.47
C LEU A 169 10.01 5.80 -1.99
N ARG A 170 10.17 7.05 -1.54
CA ARG A 170 9.79 7.49 -0.19
C ARG A 170 8.93 8.75 -0.27
N ARG A 171 7.93 8.82 0.59
CA ARG A 171 7.16 10.03 0.82
C ARG A 171 7.33 10.50 2.26
N GLU A 172 7.63 11.79 2.45
CA GLU A 172 7.56 12.42 3.77
C GLU A 172 6.10 12.47 4.24
N LEU A 173 5.88 12.00 5.46
CA LEU A 173 4.61 12.15 6.16
C LEU A 173 4.77 13.35 7.10
N ALA A 174 4.28 14.53 6.72
CA ALA A 174 4.31 15.69 7.61
C ALA A 174 3.69 15.31 8.95
N GLY A 175 4.44 15.48 10.04
CA GLY A 175 3.96 15.24 11.40
C GLY A 175 2.69 16.03 11.69
N PRO A 176 1.96 15.73 12.77
CA PRO A 176 0.90 16.59 13.25
C PRO A 176 1.49 18.00 13.39
N ARG A 177 0.82 18.99 12.82
CA ARG A 177 1.25 20.39 12.98
C ARG A 177 1.28 20.66 14.48
N GLU A 178 2.48 20.79 15.04
CA GLU A 178 2.64 21.36 16.36
C GLU A 178 1.92 22.71 16.32
N GLY A 179 0.94 22.85 17.23
CA GLY A 179 0.12 24.04 17.31
C GLY A 179 1.02 25.27 17.34
N ARG A 180 0.82 26.16 16.39
CA ARG A 180 1.42 27.49 16.37
C ARG A 180 1.08 28.12 17.71
N ALA A 181 2.05 28.04 18.63
CA ALA A 181 1.97 28.77 19.88
C ALA A 181 1.78 30.26 19.51
N GLU A 182 0.60 30.78 19.81
CA GLU A 182 0.33 32.19 19.75
C GLU A 182 1.33 32.89 20.69
N ALA A 183 2.30 33.56 20.09
CA ALA A 183 3.06 34.57 20.81
C ALA A 183 2.08 35.69 21.14
N GLY A 184 1.37 35.54 22.26
CA GLY A 184 0.55 36.54 22.86
C GLY A 184 1.43 37.75 23.19
N ALA A 185 1.09 38.87 22.59
CA ALA A 185 1.62 40.19 22.87
C ALA A 185 1.51 40.49 24.36
N ALA A 186 2.63 40.70 25.02
CA ALA A 186 2.70 41.47 26.22
C ALA A 186 2.93 42.95 25.81
N ALA A 187 1.88 43.69 25.66
CA ALA A 187 1.93 45.14 25.76
C ALA A 187 2.05 45.47 27.24
N GLY A 188 3.24 45.88 27.67
CA GLY A 188 3.47 46.50 28.96
C GLY A 188 3.27 47.99 28.82
N GLU A 189 2.33 48.49 29.61
CA GLU A 189 2.17 49.90 29.94
C GLU A 189 3.40 50.45 30.64
N ASN A 190 3.89 51.58 30.21
CA ASN A 190 4.00 52.81 31.05
C ASN A 190 4.46 53.97 30.20
#